data_ce2b2b265f54e70b204da5fe0c4c838d
#
_entry.id   ce2b2b265f54e70b204da5fe0c4c838d
#
_cell.length_a   1.000
_cell.length_b   1.000
_cell.length_c   1.000
_cell.angle_alpha   90.00
_cell.angle_beta   90.00
_cell.angle_gamma   90.00
#
_symmetry.space_group_name_H-M   'P 1'
#
loop_
_entity.id
_entity.type
_entity.pdbx_description
1 polymer ?
#
loop_
_entity_poly.entity_id
_entity_poly.type
_entity_poly.pdbx_seq_one_letter_code
_entity_poly.pdbx_strand_id
1 'polypeptide(L)'
;MKEYSPFTPGNPVPLEFFVGREKLVTEIFRYAHQSTRGRLENVFLSGDRGIGKSSLASLSRFFLQEKENFLATHVFLGGTETLNELVRRIFEAIYKDHNNKNWFKKISDYFGNHVNKVGFFGIDVTFNPPEEKLAQLVNHFPQALYNITEKIKGDKKALFIILDDINGFCKKPDFANWYKSFVDYVAVHQLEFPVFFMLIGLPEIRDALSEHQPSLLRIFRVIEIEKLNNDEVIQFFNKAFDSVQMKIDSDALQTMTEYSNGLPILMHEIGDAVFWDATANTITNKNVLAGILQAADRIGKKYLDPKVYRAIRSERYRAILRKIGEAIQPEFHKHDILDKLNETEQKVFGNFLKRMTELGIIIKDIEKGRGYYKFVNKLYPIYIWLESAGFKDKKK
;
A
#
# COMPACT_ATOMS: atom_id res chain seq x y z
N MET A 1 -15.17 -29.23 -7.27
CA MET A 1 -13.81 -28.71 -7.59
C MET A 1 -13.81 -27.25 -7.23
N LYS A 2 -12.79 -26.75 -6.53
CA LYS A 2 -12.71 -25.31 -6.19
C LYS A 2 -12.42 -24.52 -7.45
N GLU A 3 -13.24 -23.53 -7.79
CA GLU A 3 -13.09 -22.75 -9.02
C GLU A 3 -12.28 -21.46 -8.81
N TYR A 4 -12.43 -20.81 -7.67
CA TYR A 4 -11.74 -19.55 -7.34
C TYR A 4 -11.50 -19.43 -5.83
N SER A 5 -10.49 -18.66 -5.46
CA SER A 5 -10.18 -18.32 -4.08
C SER A 5 -10.85 -16.99 -3.70
N PRO A 6 -11.44 -16.86 -2.50
CA PRO A 6 -11.96 -15.57 -2.02
C PRO A 6 -10.83 -14.61 -1.61
N PHE A 7 -9.60 -15.08 -1.59
CA PHE A 7 -8.42 -14.32 -1.24
C PHE A 7 -7.71 -13.78 -2.49
N THR A 8 -7.18 -12.57 -2.43
CA THR A 8 -6.54 -11.87 -3.55
C THR A 8 -5.12 -11.42 -3.21
N PRO A 9 -4.15 -12.36 -3.04
CA PRO A 9 -2.78 -12.00 -2.70
C PRO A 9 -2.17 -11.01 -3.69
N GLY A 10 -1.68 -9.87 -3.18
CA GLY A 10 -1.04 -8.84 -3.99
C GLY A 10 -1.98 -7.85 -4.69
N ASN A 11 -3.29 -8.01 -4.57
CA ASN A 11 -4.30 -7.09 -5.11
C ASN A 11 -5.08 -6.41 -3.97
N PRO A 12 -5.72 -5.26 -4.22
CA PRO A 12 -6.68 -4.68 -3.28
C PRO A 12 -7.78 -5.67 -2.92
N VAL A 13 -8.19 -5.64 -1.65
CA VAL A 13 -9.28 -6.51 -1.16
C VAL A 13 -10.60 -6.14 -1.85
N PRO A 14 -11.40 -7.14 -2.30
CA PRO A 14 -12.75 -6.91 -2.76
C PRO A 14 -13.60 -6.22 -1.69
N LEU A 15 -14.53 -5.34 -2.11
CA LEU A 15 -15.32 -4.51 -1.20
C LEU A 15 -16.12 -5.35 -0.19
N GLU A 16 -16.64 -6.48 -0.64
CA GLU A 16 -17.40 -7.42 0.20
C GLU A 16 -16.57 -8.01 1.35
N PHE A 17 -15.26 -8.11 1.22
CA PHE A 17 -14.36 -8.64 2.26
C PHE A 17 -13.64 -7.55 3.05
N PHE A 18 -13.93 -6.28 2.77
CA PHE A 18 -13.38 -5.19 3.55
C PHE A 18 -13.94 -5.23 4.97
N VAL A 19 -13.06 -5.20 5.97
CA VAL A 19 -13.40 -5.24 7.40
C VAL A 19 -12.61 -4.21 8.17
N GLY A 20 -13.18 -3.79 9.28
CA GLY A 20 -12.57 -2.79 10.15
C GLY A 20 -12.45 -1.42 9.50
N ARG A 21 -11.74 -0.53 10.16
CA ARG A 21 -11.39 0.79 9.64
C ARG A 21 -12.56 1.76 9.45
N GLU A 22 -13.72 1.49 10.02
CA GLU A 22 -14.91 2.36 9.92
C GLU A 22 -14.62 3.78 10.40
N LYS A 23 -13.78 3.92 11.43
CA LYS A 23 -13.33 5.24 11.93
C LYS A 23 -12.52 5.99 10.88
N LEU A 24 -11.60 5.31 10.18
CA LEU A 24 -10.77 5.92 9.14
C LEU A 24 -11.61 6.29 7.92
N VAL A 25 -12.55 5.44 7.51
CA VAL A 25 -13.50 5.73 6.43
C VAL A 25 -14.34 6.97 6.80
N THR A 26 -14.88 7.02 8.00
CA THR A 26 -15.67 8.17 8.50
C THR A 26 -14.84 9.45 8.50
N GLU A 27 -13.58 9.36 8.90
CA GLU A 27 -12.67 10.51 8.90
C GLU A 27 -12.37 11.01 7.49
N ILE A 28 -12.07 10.11 6.54
CA ILE A 28 -11.87 10.44 5.12
C ILE A 28 -13.11 11.12 4.55
N PHE A 29 -14.31 10.60 4.83
CA PHE A 29 -15.56 11.18 4.35
C PHE A 29 -15.82 12.56 4.93
N ARG A 30 -15.46 12.81 6.19
CA ARG A 30 -15.54 14.14 6.79
C ARG A 30 -14.71 15.17 6.01
N TYR A 31 -13.49 14.83 5.60
CA TYR A 31 -12.67 15.73 4.77
C TYR A 31 -13.23 15.87 3.36
N ALA A 32 -13.68 14.78 2.75
CA ALA A 32 -14.36 14.83 1.46
C ALA A 32 -15.57 15.79 1.49
N HIS A 33 -16.42 15.70 2.51
CA HIS A 33 -17.55 16.62 2.65
C HIS A 33 -17.13 18.07 2.89
N GLN A 34 -15.98 18.33 3.53
CA GLN A 34 -15.47 19.70 3.64
C GLN A 34 -15.08 20.26 2.28
N SER A 35 -14.50 19.44 1.40
CA SER A 35 -14.12 19.89 0.05
C SER A 35 -15.34 20.32 -0.78
N THR A 36 -16.53 19.72 -0.60
CA THR A 36 -17.75 20.13 -1.35
C THR A 36 -18.20 21.56 -1.03
N ARG A 37 -17.64 22.18 0.00
CA ARG A 37 -17.89 23.59 0.38
C ARG A 37 -16.85 24.55 -0.22
N GLY A 38 -16.22 24.15 -1.31
CA GLY A 38 -15.21 24.97 -2.00
C GLY A 38 -13.84 25.01 -1.34
N ARG A 39 -13.51 24.04 -0.48
CA ARG A 39 -12.23 23.98 0.22
C ARG A 39 -11.29 22.95 -0.44
N LEU A 40 -10.01 23.33 -0.57
CA LEU A 40 -8.96 22.36 -0.84
C LEU A 40 -8.66 21.57 0.43
N GLU A 41 -8.92 20.28 0.41
CA GLU A 41 -8.58 19.36 1.51
C GLU A 41 -7.45 18.42 1.11
N ASN A 42 -6.53 18.17 2.03
CA ASN A 42 -5.34 17.37 1.78
C ASN A 42 -5.14 16.36 2.90
N VAL A 43 -5.13 15.07 2.54
CA VAL A 43 -4.87 13.96 3.45
C VAL A 43 -3.59 13.26 3.02
N PHE A 44 -2.76 12.89 3.99
CA PHE A 44 -1.66 11.95 3.79
C PHE A 44 -2.00 10.63 4.48
N LEU A 45 -2.24 9.59 3.68
CA LEU A 45 -2.54 8.25 4.15
C LEU A 45 -1.23 7.49 4.34
N SER A 46 -0.83 7.30 5.59
CA SER A 46 0.44 6.70 6.00
C SER A 46 0.25 5.30 6.57
N GLY A 47 1.23 4.45 6.41
CA GLY A 47 1.27 3.12 7.04
C GLY A 47 2.23 2.18 6.33
N ASP A 48 2.51 1.05 6.95
CA ASP A 48 3.45 0.05 6.47
C ASP A 48 3.07 -0.57 5.11
N ARG A 49 4.04 -1.19 4.45
CA ARG A 49 3.79 -1.92 3.20
C ARG A 49 2.87 -3.12 3.45
N GLY A 50 1.82 -3.25 2.64
CA GLY A 50 0.85 -4.35 2.76
C GLY A 50 -0.19 -4.17 3.86
N ILE A 51 -0.27 -3.00 4.51
CA ILE A 51 -1.23 -2.66 5.56
C ILE A 51 -2.65 -2.35 5.05
N GLY A 52 -2.84 -2.23 3.72
CA GLY A 52 -4.13 -1.99 3.10
C GLY A 52 -4.43 -0.54 2.72
N LYS A 53 -3.41 0.32 2.55
CA LYS A 53 -3.59 1.73 2.12
C LYS A 53 -4.38 1.86 0.82
N SER A 54 -3.93 1.16 -0.24
CA SER A 54 -4.57 1.22 -1.56
C SER A 54 -5.99 0.62 -1.54
N SER A 55 -6.25 -0.38 -0.68
CA SER A 55 -7.60 -0.92 -0.49
C SER A 55 -8.55 0.09 0.15
N LEU A 56 -8.09 0.79 1.20
CA LEU A 56 -8.87 1.85 1.85
C LEU A 56 -9.14 3.02 0.89
N ALA A 57 -8.16 3.40 0.09
CA ALA A 57 -8.29 4.44 -0.92
C ALA A 57 -9.28 4.05 -2.03
N SER A 58 -9.21 2.80 -2.51
CA SER A 58 -10.14 2.26 -3.51
C SER A 58 -11.57 2.19 -3.00
N LEU A 59 -11.75 1.76 -1.73
CA LEU A 59 -13.05 1.78 -1.06
C LEU A 59 -13.61 3.20 -0.97
N SER A 60 -12.79 4.15 -0.51
CA SER A 60 -13.18 5.56 -0.38
C SER A 60 -13.54 6.15 -1.73
N ARG A 61 -12.76 5.86 -2.79
CA ARG A 61 -13.05 6.26 -4.17
C ARG A 61 -14.42 5.75 -4.61
N PHE A 62 -14.67 4.45 -4.43
CA PHE A 62 -15.92 3.83 -4.84
C PHE A 62 -17.13 4.52 -4.19
N PHE A 63 -17.12 4.69 -2.87
CA PHE A 63 -18.25 5.29 -2.17
C PHE A 63 -18.43 6.78 -2.49
N LEU A 64 -17.35 7.56 -2.57
CA LEU A 64 -17.43 8.97 -2.92
C LEU A 64 -17.95 9.17 -4.35
N GLN A 65 -17.56 8.31 -5.27
CA GLN A 65 -18.03 8.37 -6.65
C GLN A 65 -19.48 7.93 -6.80
N GLU A 66 -19.85 6.75 -6.25
CA GLU A 66 -21.15 6.12 -6.49
C GLU A 66 -22.27 6.64 -5.58
N LYS A 67 -21.94 7.05 -4.35
CA LYS A 67 -22.94 7.49 -3.36
C LYS A 67 -22.94 9.00 -3.10
N GLU A 68 -21.79 9.64 -3.22
CA GLU A 68 -21.62 11.05 -2.85
C GLU A 68 -21.46 11.97 -4.06
N ASN A 69 -21.54 11.45 -5.28
CA ASN A 69 -21.46 12.21 -6.52
C ASN A 69 -20.18 13.03 -6.71
N PHE A 70 -19.03 12.46 -6.28
CA PHE A 70 -17.72 13.02 -6.60
C PHE A 70 -17.25 12.61 -8.01
N LEU A 71 -16.39 13.43 -8.59
CA LEU A 71 -15.49 12.99 -9.65
C LEU A 71 -14.24 12.43 -8.97
N ALA A 72 -14.09 11.10 -8.90
CA ALA A 72 -13.03 10.48 -8.15
C ALA A 72 -12.07 9.69 -9.05
N THR A 73 -10.76 9.94 -8.90
CA THR A 73 -9.73 9.27 -9.70
C THR A 73 -8.59 8.74 -8.83
N HIS A 74 -7.99 7.62 -9.24
CA HIS A 74 -6.89 6.95 -8.57
C HIS A 74 -5.68 6.87 -9.49
N VAL A 75 -4.62 7.59 -9.13
CA VAL A 75 -3.39 7.73 -9.90
C VAL A 75 -2.28 6.91 -9.24
N PHE A 76 -1.82 5.86 -9.91
CA PHE A 76 -0.69 5.05 -9.45
C PHE A 76 0.62 5.67 -9.94
N LEU A 77 1.50 6.02 -9.00
CA LEU A 77 2.74 6.76 -9.25
C LEU A 77 4.01 5.92 -9.11
N GLY A 78 3.87 4.61 -8.91
CA GLY A 78 5.02 3.72 -8.79
C GLY A 78 6.01 3.90 -9.95
N GLY A 79 7.28 4.18 -9.61
CA GLY A 79 8.34 4.45 -10.58
C GLY A 79 8.33 5.85 -11.21
N THR A 80 7.42 6.74 -10.82
CA THR A 80 7.36 8.13 -11.31
C THR A 80 8.21 9.03 -10.42
N GLU A 81 9.06 9.88 -11.03
CA GLU A 81 9.98 10.77 -10.33
C GLU A 81 9.93 12.24 -10.84
N THR A 82 9.14 12.55 -11.86
CA THR A 82 9.07 13.89 -12.47
C THR A 82 7.69 14.51 -12.36
N LEU A 83 7.64 15.84 -12.16
CA LEU A 83 6.38 16.58 -12.08
C LEU A 83 5.59 16.53 -13.40
N ASN A 84 6.28 16.53 -14.55
CA ASN A 84 5.64 16.39 -15.86
C ASN A 84 4.83 15.09 -15.95
N GLU A 85 5.44 13.98 -15.56
CA GLU A 85 4.78 12.67 -15.58
C GLU A 85 3.66 12.58 -14.53
N LEU A 86 3.85 13.17 -13.35
CA LEU A 86 2.80 13.27 -12.32
C LEU A 86 1.57 13.98 -12.88
N VAL A 87 1.75 15.18 -13.42
CA VAL A 87 0.66 16.02 -13.93
C VAL A 87 0.01 15.34 -15.14
N ARG A 88 0.79 14.72 -16.02
CA ARG A 88 0.27 13.92 -17.13
C ARG A 88 -0.65 12.81 -16.64
N ARG A 89 -0.21 12.02 -15.66
CA ARG A 89 -1.01 10.90 -15.10
C ARG A 89 -2.27 11.37 -14.38
N ILE A 90 -2.22 12.49 -13.67
CA ILE A 90 -3.42 13.07 -13.03
C ILE A 90 -4.48 13.38 -14.07
N PHE A 91 -4.13 14.13 -15.12
CA PHE A 91 -5.09 14.49 -16.15
C PHE A 91 -5.55 13.27 -16.96
N GLU A 92 -4.65 12.35 -17.29
CA GLU A 92 -4.99 11.09 -17.95
C GLU A 92 -6.01 10.28 -17.16
N ALA A 93 -5.82 10.16 -15.84
CA ALA A 93 -6.75 9.44 -14.97
C ALA A 93 -8.13 10.13 -14.89
N ILE A 94 -8.16 11.48 -14.81
CA ILE A 94 -9.41 12.24 -14.87
C ILE A 94 -10.15 11.95 -16.18
N TYR A 95 -9.45 11.78 -17.29
CA TYR A 95 -10.05 11.45 -18.58
C TYR A 95 -10.55 10.01 -18.68
N LYS A 96 -9.73 9.04 -18.27
CA LYS A 96 -10.03 7.61 -18.41
C LYS A 96 -11.26 7.19 -17.61
N ASP A 97 -11.37 7.67 -16.41
CA ASP A 97 -12.44 7.26 -15.50
C ASP A 97 -13.84 7.75 -15.91
N HIS A 98 -13.93 8.65 -16.93
CA HIS A 98 -15.17 9.39 -17.16
C HIS A 98 -15.54 9.67 -18.62
N ASN A 99 -15.04 8.89 -19.56
CA ASN A 99 -15.13 9.14 -21.00
C ASN A 99 -16.54 9.13 -21.64
N ASN A 100 -17.60 8.77 -20.89
CA ASN A 100 -18.97 8.63 -21.43
C ASN A 100 -19.98 9.66 -20.91
N LYS A 101 -19.53 10.78 -20.27
CA LYS A 101 -20.45 11.76 -19.67
C LYS A 101 -20.41 13.11 -20.38
N ASN A 102 -21.53 13.84 -20.37
CA ASN A 102 -21.67 15.13 -21.05
C ASN A 102 -20.61 16.17 -20.66
N TRP A 103 -20.17 16.16 -19.38
CA TRP A 103 -19.14 17.06 -18.89
C TRP A 103 -17.72 16.67 -19.36
N PHE A 104 -17.50 15.41 -19.78
CA PHE A 104 -16.23 14.99 -20.36
C PHE A 104 -15.89 15.77 -21.62
N LYS A 105 -16.90 16.05 -22.47
CA LYS A 105 -16.71 16.87 -23.68
C LYS A 105 -16.23 18.28 -23.31
N LYS A 106 -16.81 18.88 -22.26
CA LYS A 106 -16.41 20.21 -21.78
C LYS A 106 -14.95 20.26 -21.29
N ILE A 107 -14.45 19.18 -20.67
CA ILE A 107 -13.04 19.07 -20.24
C ILE A 107 -12.14 18.77 -21.46
N SER A 108 -12.54 17.86 -22.32
CA SER A 108 -11.80 17.50 -23.53
C SER A 108 -11.59 18.72 -24.43
N ASP A 109 -12.61 19.54 -24.61
CA ASP A 109 -12.54 20.78 -25.41
C ASP A 109 -11.54 21.80 -24.82
N TYR A 110 -11.36 21.80 -23.47
CA TYR A 110 -10.38 22.68 -22.82
C TYR A 110 -8.93 22.29 -23.13
N PHE A 111 -8.64 20.99 -23.24
CA PHE A 111 -7.28 20.50 -23.52
C PHE A 111 -7.02 20.26 -25.02
N GLY A 112 -8.04 20.42 -25.85
CA GLY A 112 -7.92 20.34 -27.32
C GLY A 112 -7.47 18.97 -27.83
N ASN A 113 -6.74 18.94 -28.96
CA ASN A 113 -6.32 17.72 -29.68
C ASN A 113 -5.30 16.83 -28.92
N HIS A 114 -4.98 17.12 -27.65
CA HIS A 114 -4.03 16.34 -26.86
C HIS A 114 -4.65 15.16 -26.16
N VAL A 115 -5.99 15.01 -26.26
CA VAL A 115 -6.75 13.86 -25.76
C VAL A 115 -7.06 12.97 -26.95
N ASN A 116 -6.32 11.89 -27.11
CA ASN A 116 -6.57 10.91 -28.18
C ASN A 116 -7.38 9.73 -27.61
N LYS A 117 -8.48 9.40 -28.27
CA LYS A 117 -9.18 8.14 -28.04
C LYS A 117 -8.49 7.08 -28.89
N VAL A 118 -7.59 6.30 -28.30
CA VAL A 118 -6.89 5.21 -28.97
C VAL A 118 -7.33 3.90 -28.30
N GLY A 119 -8.01 3.03 -29.04
CA GLY A 119 -8.34 1.69 -28.58
C GLY A 119 -9.28 0.97 -29.54
N PHE A 120 -9.12 -0.33 -29.66
CA PHE A 120 -9.92 -1.22 -30.55
C PHE A 120 -11.43 -1.19 -30.26
N PHE A 121 -11.84 -0.63 -29.09
CA PHE A 121 -13.23 -0.45 -28.69
C PHE A 121 -13.54 0.94 -28.14
N GLY A 122 -12.69 1.97 -28.39
CA GLY A 122 -12.93 3.34 -27.94
C GLY A 122 -12.81 3.58 -26.43
N ILE A 123 -12.15 2.67 -25.69
CA ILE A 123 -12.06 2.66 -24.21
C ILE A 123 -10.77 3.30 -23.71
N ASP A 124 -9.69 3.31 -24.51
CA ASP A 124 -8.42 3.89 -24.09
C ASP A 124 -8.33 5.37 -24.49
N VAL A 125 -8.29 6.22 -23.48
CA VAL A 125 -7.99 7.64 -23.61
C VAL A 125 -6.53 7.83 -23.20
N THR A 126 -5.71 8.36 -24.10
CA THR A 126 -4.35 8.77 -23.80
C THR A 126 -4.23 10.28 -23.79
N PHE A 127 -3.55 10.82 -22.79
CA PHE A 127 -3.22 12.23 -22.69
C PHE A 127 -1.73 12.41 -22.94
N ASN A 128 -1.40 12.85 -24.16
CA ASN A 128 -0.02 13.02 -24.64
C ASN A 128 0.21 14.43 -25.19
N PRO A 129 0.23 15.47 -24.36
CA PRO A 129 0.63 16.79 -24.79
C PRO A 129 2.15 16.85 -25.05
N PRO A 130 2.62 17.75 -25.93
CA PRO A 130 4.05 18.05 -26.07
C PRO A 130 4.69 18.48 -24.75
N GLU A 131 6.00 18.24 -24.58
CA GLU A 131 6.71 18.55 -23.32
C GLU A 131 6.55 20.00 -22.88
N GLU A 132 6.60 20.95 -23.80
CA GLU A 132 6.39 22.38 -23.49
C GLU A 132 5.02 22.65 -22.87
N LYS A 133 3.97 21.98 -23.35
CA LYS A 133 2.62 22.09 -22.79
C LYS A 133 2.50 21.38 -21.44
N LEU A 134 3.20 20.26 -21.24
CA LEU A 134 3.28 19.62 -19.93
C LEU A 134 3.96 20.52 -18.90
N ALA A 135 5.08 21.16 -19.27
CA ALA A 135 5.76 22.12 -18.41
C ALA A 135 4.84 23.32 -18.06
N GLN A 136 4.07 23.81 -19.03
CA GLN A 136 3.06 24.84 -18.76
C GLN A 136 1.96 24.35 -17.81
N LEU A 137 1.48 23.12 -17.95
CA LEU A 137 0.49 22.52 -17.04
C LEU A 137 1.05 22.33 -15.62
N VAL A 138 2.32 21.98 -15.49
CA VAL A 138 2.99 21.90 -14.16
C VAL A 138 3.02 23.28 -13.50
N ASN A 139 3.39 24.32 -14.26
CA ASN A 139 3.50 25.69 -13.74
C ASN A 139 2.13 26.31 -13.43
N HIS A 140 1.10 25.96 -14.21
CA HIS A 140 -0.28 26.47 -14.06
C HIS A 140 -1.25 25.40 -13.55
N PHE A 141 -0.75 24.45 -12.81
CA PHE A 141 -1.55 23.32 -12.28
C PHE A 141 -2.79 23.76 -11.47
N PRO A 142 -2.69 24.79 -10.59
CA PRO A 142 -3.87 25.27 -9.87
C PRO A 142 -4.99 25.75 -10.81
N GLN A 143 -4.64 26.54 -11.83
CA GLN A 143 -5.60 27.05 -12.82
C GLN A 143 -6.23 25.94 -13.63
N ALA A 144 -5.42 24.94 -14.05
CA ALA A 144 -5.92 23.81 -14.82
C ALA A 144 -6.93 22.99 -14.03
N LEU A 145 -6.66 22.71 -12.75
CA LEU A 145 -7.62 22.03 -11.87
C LEU A 145 -8.85 22.89 -11.59
N TYR A 146 -8.67 24.18 -11.32
CA TYR A 146 -9.78 25.10 -11.13
C TYR A 146 -10.75 25.09 -12.32
N ASN A 147 -10.22 25.15 -13.52
CA ASN A 147 -11.03 25.07 -14.75
C ASN A 147 -11.80 23.74 -14.86
N ILE A 148 -11.22 22.62 -14.38
CA ILE A 148 -11.92 21.34 -14.31
C ILE A 148 -13.07 21.41 -13.31
N THR A 149 -12.83 21.93 -12.09
CA THR A 149 -13.88 22.05 -11.07
C THR A 149 -15.04 22.91 -11.54
N GLU A 150 -14.78 24.03 -12.23
CA GLU A 150 -15.83 24.87 -12.82
C GLU A 150 -16.62 24.14 -13.94
N LYS A 151 -15.96 23.30 -14.74
CA LYS A 151 -16.64 22.55 -15.82
C LYS A 151 -17.50 21.40 -15.31
N ILE A 152 -17.18 20.82 -14.14
CA ILE A 152 -17.98 19.77 -13.52
C ILE A 152 -19.02 20.32 -12.53
N LYS A 153 -19.00 21.62 -12.26
CA LYS A 153 -19.93 22.29 -11.33
C LYS A 153 -21.37 22.08 -11.79
N GLY A 154 -22.23 21.66 -10.86
CA GLY A 154 -23.60 21.25 -11.14
C GLY A 154 -23.77 19.78 -11.52
N ASP A 155 -22.77 19.15 -12.14
CA ASP A 155 -22.77 17.73 -12.47
C ASP A 155 -22.14 16.90 -11.33
N LYS A 156 -21.11 17.45 -10.68
CA LYS A 156 -20.36 16.82 -9.58
C LYS A 156 -20.19 17.78 -8.40
N LYS A 157 -20.15 17.23 -7.18
CA LYS A 157 -19.99 18.02 -5.94
C LYS A 157 -18.54 18.51 -5.74
N ALA A 158 -17.57 17.66 -6.05
CA ALA A 158 -16.15 17.94 -5.91
C ALA A 158 -15.30 16.94 -6.71
N LEU A 159 -14.01 17.25 -6.83
CA LEU A 159 -12.98 16.37 -7.44
C LEU A 159 -12.20 15.68 -6.33
N PHE A 160 -12.09 14.34 -6.36
CA PHE A 160 -11.26 13.56 -5.46
C PHE A 160 -10.12 12.92 -6.23
N ILE A 161 -8.88 13.25 -5.85
CA ILE A 161 -7.66 12.76 -6.51
C ILE A 161 -6.84 11.97 -5.51
N ILE A 162 -6.65 10.68 -5.79
CA ILE A 162 -5.76 9.80 -5.03
C ILE A 162 -4.43 9.70 -5.77
N LEU A 163 -3.33 10.03 -5.07
CA LEU A 163 -1.97 9.88 -5.54
C LEU A 163 -1.32 8.73 -4.78
N ASP A 164 -1.30 7.54 -5.38
CA ASP A 164 -0.83 6.32 -4.72
C ASP A 164 0.63 6.01 -5.09
N ASP A 165 1.40 5.61 -4.09
CA ASP A 165 2.84 5.28 -4.18
C ASP A 165 3.70 6.47 -4.62
N ILE A 166 3.62 7.59 -3.85
CA ILE A 166 4.41 8.80 -4.09
C ILE A 166 5.90 8.65 -3.71
N ASN A 167 6.36 7.42 -3.48
CA ASN A 167 7.70 7.13 -2.95
C ASN A 167 8.85 7.66 -3.84
N GLY A 168 8.63 7.79 -5.15
CA GLY A 168 9.61 8.36 -6.09
C GLY A 168 9.93 9.83 -5.85
N PHE A 169 9.00 10.57 -5.25
CA PHE A 169 9.09 12.03 -5.09
C PHE A 169 9.81 12.53 -3.83
N CYS A 170 10.18 11.63 -2.91
CA CYS A 170 10.86 12.02 -1.68
C CYS A 170 12.37 12.27 -1.83
N LYS A 171 12.96 11.86 -2.96
CA LYS A 171 14.42 11.97 -3.20
C LYS A 171 14.90 13.41 -3.44
N LYS A 172 14.00 14.27 -3.89
CA LYS A 172 14.30 15.67 -4.27
C LYS A 172 13.23 16.60 -3.70
N PRO A 173 13.56 17.89 -3.48
CA PRO A 173 12.62 18.87 -2.94
C PRO A 173 11.56 19.33 -3.96
N ASP A 174 11.69 18.99 -5.25
CA ASP A 174 10.86 19.52 -6.33
C ASP A 174 9.37 19.33 -6.09
N PHE A 175 8.95 18.11 -5.75
CA PHE A 175 7.55 17.81 -5.47
C PHE A 175 7.04 18.56 -4.24
N ALA A 176 7.81 18.54 -3.15
CA ALA A 176 7.44 19.19 -1.90
C ALA A 176 7.23 20.71 -2.09
N ASN A 177 8.15 21.37 -2.80
CA ASN A 177 8.07 22.79 -3.11
C ASN A 177 6.92 23.12 -4.08
N TRP A 178 6.75 22.31 -5.12
CA TRP A 178 5.68 22.46 -6.08
C TRP A 178 4.30 22.31 -5.42
N TYR A 179 4.12 21.28 -4.59
CA TYR A 179 2.87 21.04 -3.89
C TYR A 179 2.54 22.17 -2.90
N LYS A 180 3.55 22.65 -2.19
CA LYS A 180 3.40 23.82 -1.30
C LYS A 180 2.98 25.07 -2.09
N SER A 181 3.63 25.35 -3.20
CA SER A 181 3.30 26.49 -4.06
C SER A 181 1.88 26.39 -4.63
N PHE A 182 1.43 25.18 -4.97
CA PHE A 182 0.05 24.93 -5.39
C PHE A 182 -0.95 25.30 -4.28
N VAL A 183 -0.74 24.81 -3.06
CA VAL A 183 -1.65 25.10 -1.94
C VAL A 183 -1.66 26.58 -1.59
N ASP A 184 -0.50 27.22 -1.58
CA ASP A 184 -0.38 28.67 -1.33
C ASP A 184 -1.12 29.48 -2.40
N TYR A 185 -1.01 29.09 -3.66
CA TYR A 185 -1.73 29.76 -4.73
C TYR A 185 -3.24 29.75 -4.50
N VAL A 186 -3.81 28.57 -4.16
CA VAL A 186 -5.24 28.44 -3.86
C VAL A 186 -5.65 29.32 -2.67
N ALA A 187 -4.84 29.34 -1.63
CA ALA A 187 -5.11 30.11 -0.41
C ALA A 187 -5.03 31.63 -0.64
N VAL A 188 -3.99 32.11 -1.33
CA VAL A 188 -3.76 33.55 -1.60
C VAL A 188 -4.85 34.13 -2.51
N HIS A 189 -5.29 33.36 -3.50
CA HIS A 189 -6.34 33.82 -4.45
C HIS A 189 -7.75 33.57 -3.94
N GLN A 190 -7.91 33.00 -2.74
CA GLN A 190 -9.20 32.69 -2.10
C GLN A 190 -10.17 31.95 -3.06
N LEU A 191 -9.63 31.01 -3.83
CA LEU A 191 -10.40 30.26 -4.81
C LEU A 191 -11.40 29.31 -4.11
N GLU A 192 -12.64 29.27 -4.59
CA GLU A 192 -13.52 28.13 -4.34
C GLU A 192 -12.92 26.92 -5.06
N PHE A 193 -12.32 26.02 -4.30
CA PHE A 193 -11.54 24.92 -4.85
C PHE A 193 -12.04 23.57 -4.30
N PRO A 194 -13.16 23.05 -4.81
CA PRO A 194 -13.78 21.83 -4.32
C PRO A 194 -12.95 20.59 -4.75
N VAL A 195 -11.76 20.47 -4.19
CA VAL A 195 -10.83 19.38 -4.49
C VAL A 195 -10.35 18.73 -3.19
N PHE A 196 -10.38 17.42 -3.17
CA PHE A 196 -9.83 16.60 -2.13
C PHE A 196 -8.66 15.77 -2.65
N PHE A 197 -7.47 15.98 -2.11
CA PHE A 197 -6.28 15.19 -2.39
C PHE A 197 -6.05 14.16 -1.28
N MET A 198 -5.77 12.93 -1.68
CA MET A 198 -5.24 11.87 -0.81
C MET A 198 -3.91 11.38 -1.35
N LEU A 199 -2.82 11.71 -0.66
CA LEU A 199 -1.49 11.20 -0.95
C LEU A 199 -1.25 9.93 -0.15
N ILE A 200 -0.72 8.90 -0.78
CA ILE A 200 -0.46 7.60 -0.16
C ILE A 200 1.04 7.30 -0.20
N GLY A 201 1.63 7.10 0.97
CA GLY A 201 3.04 6.80 1.10
C GLY A 201 3.36 5.97 2.35
N LEU A 202 4.64 5.64 2.48
CA LEU A 202 5.20 5.07 3.71
C LEU A 202 5.45 6.17 4.74
N PRO A 203 5.55 5.86 6.05
CA PRO A 203 5.86 6.88 7.06
C PRO A 203 7.15 7.65 6.77
N GLU A 204 8.21 6.97 6.35
CA GLU A 204 9.49 7.59 5.99
C GLU A 204 9.39 8.55 4.79
N ILE A 205 8.40 8.38 3.92
CA ILE A 205 8.18 9.30 2.79
C ILE A 205 7.56 10.60 3.27
N ARG A 206 6.60 10.51 4.19
CA ARG A 206 6.03 11.69 4.86
C ARG A 206 7.14 12.51 5.54
N ASP A 207 8.00 11.83 6.27
CA ASP A 207 9.07 12.47 7.03
C ASP A 207 10.08 13.14 6.08
N ALA A 208 10.50 12.45 5.02
CA ALA A 208 11.39 13.01 4.00
C ALA A 208 10.79 14.22 3.26
N LEU A 209 9.50 14.19 2.92
CA LEU A 209 8.82 15.35 2.33
C LEU A 209 8.79 16.54 3.31
N SER A 210 8.65 16.26 4.60
CA SER A 210 8.66 17.28 5.66
C SER A 210 10.05 17.88 5.87
N GLU A 211 11.11 17.10 5.72
CA GLU A 211 12.49 17.59 5.74
C GLU A 211 12.77 18.55 4.57
N HIS A 212 12.25 18.24 3.38
CA HIS A 212 12.38 19.12 2.21
C HIS A 212 11.55 20.39 2.33
N GLN A 213 10.35 20.30 2.90
CA GLN A 213 9.43 21.44 3.06
C GLN A 213 8.63 21.30 4.36
N PRO A 214 9.10 21.88 5.49
CA PRO A 214 8.45 21.73 6.81
C PRO A 214 6.99 22.19 6.85
N SER A 215 6.61 23.13 5.99
CA SER A 215 5.24 23.62 5.91
C SER A 215 4.23 22.59 5.44
N LEU A 216 4.66 21.51 4.77
CA LEU A 216 3.77 20.43 4.31
C LEU A 216 3.08 19.71 5.48
N LEU A 217 3.74 19.60 6.65
CA LEU A 217 3.10 19.01 7.83
C LEU A 217 1.83 19.73 8.28
N ARG A 218 1.72 21.04 7.99
CA ARG A 218 0.53 21.84 8.32
C ARG A 218 -0.57 21.70 7.28
N ILE A 219 -0.21 21.35 6.05
CA ILE A 219 -1.12 21.21 4.93
C ILE A 219 -1.86 19.88 5.02
N PHE A 220 -1.16 18.80 5.35
CA PHE A 220 -1.73 17.47 5.36
C PHE A 220 -2.41 17.13 6.69
N ARG A 221 -3.63 16.57 6.58
CA ARG A 221 -4.23 15.74 7.63
C ARG A 221 -3.63 14.35 7.52
N VAL A 222 -2.83 13.95 8.50
CA VAL A 222 -2.19 12.63 8.49
C VAL A 222 -3.17 11.60 9.05
N ILE A 223 -3.47 10.59 8.25
CA ILE A 223 -4.23 9.40 8.65
C ILE A 223 -3.26 8.23 8.66
N GLU A 224 -3.02 7.66 9.83
CA GLU A 224 -2.16 6.50 9.99
C GLU A 224 -3.00 5.22 9.99
N ILE A 225 -2.59 4.26 9.15
CA ILE A 225 -3.21 2.95 9.12
C ILE A 225 -2.40 2.00 9.98
N GLU A 226 -3.02 1.49 11.01
CA GLU A 226 -2.47 0.48 11.89
C GLU A 226 -2.84 -0.93 11.44
N LYS A 227 -2.29 -1.95 12.09
CA LYS A 227 -2.68 -3.34 11.90
C LYS A 227 -4.14 -3.56 12.32
N LEU A 228 -4.80 -4.50 11.68
CA LEU A 228 -6.11 -4.96 12.13
C LEU A 228 -5.98 -5.67 13.49
N ASN A 229 -6.96 -5.48 14.35
CA ASN A 229 -7.05 -6.21 15.59
C ASN A 229 -7.53 -7.67 15.37
N ASN A 230 -7.47 -8.51 16.39
CA ASN A 230 -7.81 -9.91 16.25
C ASN A 230 -9.27 -10.15 15.85
N ASP A 231 -10.21 -9.34 16.34
CA ASP A 231 -11.63 -9.48 16.00
C ASP A 231 -11.88 -9.14 14.52
N GLU A 232 -11.23 -8.10 14.01
CA GLU A 232 -11.29 -7.72 12.59
C GLU A 232 -10.67 -8.80 11.70
N VAL A 233 -9.57 -9.42 12.12
CA VAL A 233 -8.94 -10.55 11.41
C VAL A 233 -9.87 -11.77 11.38
N ILE A 234 -10.46 -12.11 12.52
CA ILE A 234 -11.43 -13.20 12.64
C ILE A 234 -12.64 -12.94 11.73
N GLN A 235 -13.17 -11.72 11.75
CA GLN A 235 -14.28 -11.31 10.89
C GLN A 235 -13.93 -11.46 9.41
N PHE A 236 -12.72 -11.07 9.01
CA PHE A 236 -12.26 -11.21 7.63
C PHE A 236 -12.22 -12.67 7.18
N PHE A 237 -11.58 -13.56 7.95
CA PHE A 237 -11.48 -14.97 7.58
C PHE A 237 -12.85 -15.65 7.53
N ASN A 238 -13.72 -15.40 8.51
CA ASN A 238 -15.08 -15.93 8.50
C ASN A 238 -15.83 -15.46 7.25
N LYS A 239 -15.86 -14.16 6.95
CA LYS A 239 -16.51 -13.64 5.73
C LYS A 239 -15.97 -14.28 4.44
N ALA A 240 -14.65 -14.42 4.34
CA ALA A 240 -14.02 -14.97 3.15
C ALA A 240 -14.34 -16.46 2.96
N PHE A 241 -14.26 -17.27 4.03
CA PHE A 241 -14.57 -18.69 3.94
C PHE A 241 -16.07 -18.99 3.82
N ASP A 242 -16.93 -18.21 4.49
CA ASP A 242 -18.39 -18.32 4.36
C ASP A 242 -18.85 -18.04 2.93
N SER A 243 -18.21 -17.12 2.20
CA SER A 243 -18.54 -16.79 0.81
C SER A 243 -18.36 -18.00 -0.15
N VAL A 244 -17.51 -18.95 0.22
CA VAL A 244 -17.24 -20.19 -0.52
C VAL A 244 -17.77 -21.44 0.20
N GLN A 245 -18.66 -21.24 1.20
CA GLN A 245 -19.32 -22.30 1.95
C GLN A 245 -18.37 -23.26 2.67
N MET A 246 -17.24 -22.75 3.14
CA MET A 246 -16.28 -23.49 3.96
C MET A 246 -16.36 -23.08 5.43
N LYS A 247 -16.32 -24.09 6.31
CA LYS A 247 -16.25 -23.88 7.76
C LYS A 247 -14.78 -23.88 8.21
N ILE A 248 -14.50 -23.15 9.27
CA ILE A 248 -13.18 -23.13 9.87
C ILE A 248 -13.27 -23.49 11.37
N ASP A 249 -12.43 -24.42 11.81
CA ASP A 249 -12.34 -24.79 13.22
C ASP A 249 -11.76 -23.64 14.05
N SER A 250 -12.14 -23.54 15.31
CA SER A 250 -11.75 -22.41 16.18
C SER A 250 -10.25 -22.29 16.39
N ASP A 251 -9.55 -23.42 16.57
CA ASP A 251 -8.09 -23.47 16.70
C ASP A 251 -7.37 -23.13 15.40
N ALA A 252 -7.93 -23.55 14.27
CA ALA A 252 -7.46 -23.19 12.94
C ALA A 252 -7.56 -21.66 12.73
N LEU A 253 -8.70 -21.07 13.06
CA LEU A 253 -8.94 -19.62 12.97
C LEU A 253 -8.01 -18.84 13.89
N GLN A 254 -7.79 -19.31 15.10
CA GLN A 254 -6.85 -18.70 16.04
C GLN A 254 -5.41 -18.71 15.48
N THR A 255 -4.97 -19.84 14.94
CA THR A 255 -3.63 -19.97 14.32
C THR A 255 -3.47 -19.03 13.13
N MET A 256 -4.46 -18.95 12.23
CA MET A 256 -4.43 -18.01 11.10
C MET A 256 -4.38 -16.55 11.58
N THR A 257 -5.14 -16.21 12.60
CA THR A 257 -5.16 -14.87 13.20
C THR A 257 -3.79 -14.50 13.77
N GLU A 258 -3.16 -15.41 14.49
CA GLU A 258 -1.85 -15.20 15.09
C GLU A 258 -0.76 -14.97 14.04
N TYR A 259 -0.69 -15.82 13.02
CA TYR A 259 0.37 -15.73 12.00
C TYR A 259 0.16 -14.58 11.01
N SER A 260 -1.07 -14.16 10.73
CA SER A 260 -1.36 -12.97 9.93
C SER A 260 -0.99 -11.68 10.64
N ASN A 261 -0.97 -11.68 11.99
CA ASN A 261 -0.56 -10.56 12.84
C ASN A 261 -1.23 -9.23 12.46
N GLY A 262 -2.49 -9.27 12.04
CA GLY A 262 -3.27 -8.11 11.61
C GLY A 262 -2.81 -7.44 10.31
N LEU A 263 -1.94 -8.08 9.55
CA LEU A 263 -1.45 -7.57 8.27
C LEU A 263 -2.27 -8.14 7.10
N PRO A 264 -3.04 -7.31 6.37
CA PRO A 264 -3.88 -7.78 5.26
C PRO A 264 -3.12 -8.60 4.22
N ILE A 265 -1.89 -8.22 3.90
CA ILE A 265 -1.07 -8.99 2.96
C ILE A 265 -0.85 -10.43 3.42
N LEU A 266 -0.66 -10.67 4.73
CA LEU A 266 -0.48 -12.01 5.27
C LEU A 266 -1.81 -12.74 5.39
N MET A 267 -2.89 -12.04 5.70
CA MET A 267 -4.24 -12.61 5.74
C MET A 267 -4.60 -13.21 4.38
N HIS A 268 -4.35 -12.50 3.29
CA HIS A 268 -4.61 -12.98 1.95
C HIS A 268 -3.67 -14.13 1.53
N GLU A 269 -2.38 -14.05 1.81
CA GLU A 269 -1.42 -15.11 1.44
C GLU A 269 -1.67 -16.41 2.22
N ILE A 270 -1.94 -16.32 3.54
CA ILE A 270 -2.27 -17.47 4.39
C ILE A 270 -3.63 -18.04 3.98
N GLY A 271 -4.65 -17.18 3.85
CA GLY A 271 -6.01 -17.59 3.50
C GLY A 271 -6.05 -18.31 2.15
N ASP A 272 -5.37 -17.78 1.13
CA ASP A 272 -5.27 -18.42 -0.19
C ASP A 272 -4.58 -19.79 -0.13
N ALA A 273 -3.45 -19.86 0.58
CA ALA A 273 -2.72 -21.12 0.70
C ALA A 273 -3.54 -22.19 1.44
N VAL A 274 -4.21 -21.82 2.54
CA VAL A 274 -5.11 -22.71 3.30
C VAL A 274 -6.31 -23.13 2.47
N PHE A 275 -6.91 -22.20 1.74
CA PHE A 275 -8.04 -22.49 0.85
C PHE A 275 -7.68 -23.59 -0.15
N TRP A 276 -6.56 -23.47 -0.87
CA TRP A 276 -6.16 -24.45 -1.86
C TRP A 276 -5.70 -25.79 -1.27
N ASP A 277 -5.11 -25.79 -0.06
CA ASP A 277 -4.67 -27.01 0.62
C ASP A 277 -5.83 -27.85 1.15
N ALA A 278 -6.89 -27.22 1.65
CA ALA A 278 -8.03 -27.93 2.23
C ALA A 278 -8.75 -28.79 1.18
N THR A 279 -8.92 -30.07 1.44
CA THR A 279 -9.64 -31.03 0.55
C THR A 279 -11.10 -31.22 0.93
N ALA A 280 -11.48 -30.87 2.16
CA ALA A 280 -12.83 -30.92 2.69
C ALA A 280 -13.42 -29.51 2.84
N ASN A 281 -14.72 -29.40 3.12
CA ASN A 281 -15.40 -28.14 3.36
C ASN A 281 -15.13 -27.57 4.78
N THR A 282 -14.31 -28.26 5.59
CA THR A 282 -13.91 -27.81 6.92
C THR A 282 -12.40 -27.64 6.95
N ILE A 283 -11.97 -26.48 7.39
CA ILE A 283 -10.56 -26.12 7.55
C ILE A 283 -10.13 -26.46 8.94
N THR A 284 -9.17 -27.37 9.04
CA THR A 284 -8.56 -27.82 10.29
C THR A 284 -7.21 -27.16 10.52
N ASN A 285 -6.70 -27.21 11.74
CA ASN A 285 -5.38 -26.67 12.05
C ASN A 285 -4.25 -27.35 11.24
N LYS A 286 -4.43 -28.59 10.81
CA LYS A 286 -3.49 -29.27 9.90
C LYS A 286 -3.39 -28.55 8.54
N ASN A 287 -4.53 -28.16 7.97
CA ASN A 287 -4.55 -27.39 6.71
C ASN A 287 -3.89 -26.01 6.90
N VAL A 288 -4.15 -25.40 8.06
CA VAL A 288 -3.55 -24.07 8.37
C VAL A 288 -2.03 -24.16 8.47
N LEU A 289 -1.48 -25.14 9.17
CA LEU A 289 -0.03 -25.32 9.28
C LEU A 289 0.61 -25.56 7.90
N ALA A 290 0.00 -26.40 7.05
CA ALA A 290 0.46 -26.61 5.69
C ALA A 290 0.40 -25.32 4.84
N GLY A 291 -0.71 -24.59 4.95
CA GLY A 291 -0.89 -23.30 4.27
C GLY A 291 0.09 -22.23 4.73
N ILE A 292 0.42 -22.16 6.02
CA ILE A 292 1.43 -21.24 6.57
C ILE A 292 2.81 -21.52 5.96
N LEU A 293 3.20 -22.79 5.83
CA LEU A 293 4.48 -23.15 5.19
C LEU A 293 4.52 -22.70 3.72
N GLN A 294 3.42 -22.88 2.98
CA GLN A 294 3.30 -22.42 1.60
C GLN A 294 3.30 -20.89 1.49
N ALA A 295 2.57 -20.21 2.36
CA ALA A 295 2.54 -18.75 2.43
C ALA A 295 3.93 -18.18 2.79
N ALA A 296 4.65 -18.80 3.72
CA ALA A 296 6.01 -18.43 4.08
C ALA A 296 6.98 -18.55 2.88
N ASP A 297 6.89 -19.63 2.12
CA ASP A 297 7.70 -19.81 0.89
C ASP A 297 7.39 -18.72 -0.15
N ARG A 298 6.11 -18.42 -0.41
CA ARG A 298 5.70 -17.36 -1.35
C ARG A 298 6.19 -15.98 -0.90
N ILE A 299 5.97 -15.62 0.35
CA ILE A 299 6.37 -14.33 0.94
C ILE A 299 7.89 -14.20 0.96
N GLY A 300 8.60 -15.26 1.33
CA GLY A 300 10.05 -15.27 1.36
C GLY A 300 10.65 -15.04 -0.02
N LYS A 301 10.20 -15.77 -1.03
CA LYS A 301 10.63 -15.59 -2.43
C LYS A 301 10.36 -14.18 -2.95
N LYS A 302 9.24 -13.60 -2.56
CA LYS A 302 8.81 -12.27 -3.01
C LYS A 302 9.58 -11.12 -2.34
N TYR A 303 9.87 -11.24 -1.05
CA TYR A 303 10.39 -10.12 -0.26
C TYR A 303 11.78 -10.35 0.34
N LEU A 304 12.13 -11.59 0.77
CA LEU A 304 13.42 -11.89 1.34
C LEU A 304 14.49 -12.19 0.27
N ASP A 305 14.17 -13.01 -0.73
CA ASP A 305 15.13 -13.37 -1.77
C ASP A 305 15.78 -12.16 -2.44
N PRO A 306 15.03 -11.16 -2.93
CA PRO A 306 15.63 -10.01 -3.57
C PRO A 306 16.52 -9.18 -2.64
N LYS A 307 16.10 -9.03 -1.38
CA LYS A 307 16.75 -8.14 -0.40
C LYS A 307 17.91 -8.80 0.33
N VAL A 308 17.81 -10.09 0.59
CA VAL A 308 18.74 -10.83 1.44
C VAL A 308 19.55 -11.83 0.60
N TYR A 309 18.89 -12.84 0.05
CA TYR A 309 19.61 -13.96 -0.57
C TYR A 309 20.32 -13.61 -1.87
N ARG A 310 19.78 -12.65 -2.66
CA ARG A 310 20.43 -12.14 -3.88
C ARG A 310 21.39 -10.97 -3.62
N ALA A 311 21.06 -10.10 -2.67
CA ALA A 311 21.81 -8.87 -2.39
C ALA A 311 23.00 -9.11 -1.45
N ILE A 312 22.90 -10.07 -0.52
CA ILE A 312 23.94 -10.35 0.47
C ILE A 312 24.82 -11.49 -0.01
N ARG A 313 26.05 -11.15 -0.42
CA ARG A 313 27.06 -12.13 -0.85
C ARG A 313 27.85 -12.73 0.32
N SER A 314 27.76 -12.16 1.52
CA SER A 314 28.53 -12.60 2.70
C SER A 314 28.03 -13.94 3.22
N GLU A 315 28.84 -14.96 3.11
CA GLU A 315 28.60 -16.30 3.68
C GLU A 315 28.34 -16.24 5.20
N ARG A 316 29.07 -15.35 5.93
CA ARG A 316 28.88 -15.15 7.37
C ARG A 316 27.49 -14.62 7.68
N TYR A 317 26.98 -13.66 6.90
CA TYR A 317 25.62 -13.11 7.10
C TYR A 317 24.55 -14.18 6.84
N ARG A 318 24.74 -15.02 5.83
CA ARG A 318 23.85 -16.14 5.55
C ARG A 318 23.89 -17.20 6.66
N ALA A 319 25.07 -17.47 7.25
CA ALA A 319 25.22 -18.38 8.36
C ALA A 319 24.52 -17.85 9.63
N ILE A 320 24.69 -16.55 9.94
CA ILE A 320 24.01 -15.92 11.05
C ILE A 320 22.48 -15.98 10.85
N LEU A 321 21.99 -15.65 9.65
CA LEU A 321 20.57 -15.67 9.34
C LEU A 321 19.98 -17.08 9.55
N ARG A 322 20.67 -18.13 9.09
CA ARG A 322 20.27 -19.54 9.32
C ARG A 322 20.13 -19.85 10.79
N LYS A 323 21.12 -19.48 11.61
CA LYS A 323 21.10 -19.74 13.07
C LYS A 323 19.96 -19.01 13.78
N ILE A 324 19.59 -17.80 13.32
CA ILE A 324 18.42 -17.10 13.82
C ILE A 324 17.13 -17.83 13.40
N GLY A 325 17.06 -18.32 12.16
CA GLY A 325 15.88 -19.02 11.63
C GLY A 325 15.65 -20.42 12.23
N GLU A 326 16.67 -21.09 12.77
CA GLU A 326 16.54 -22.43 13.37
C GLU A 326 15.48 -22.50 14.49
N ALA A 327 15.31 -21.42 15.25
CA ALA A 327 14.32 -21.36 16.32
C ALA A 327 12.88 -21.12 15.83
N ILE A 328 12.68 -20.73 14.58
CA ILE A 328 11.38 -20.36 13.99
C ILE A 328 10.62 -19.30 14.84
N GLN A 329 11.33 -18.53 15.63
CA GLN A 329 10.73 -17.51 16.51
C GLN A 329 10.67 -16.14 15.79
N PRO A 330 9.55 -15.43 15.93
CA PRO A 330 9.40 -14.11 15.30
C PRO A 330 10.26 -13.03 15.96
N GLU A 331 10.83 -13.30 17.12
CA GLU A 331 11.64 -12.38 17.92
C GLU A 331 12.80 -13.10 18.60
N PHE A 332 13.87 -12.35 18.92
CA PHE A 332 15.05 -12.90 19.58
C PHE A 332 15.80 -11.82 20.36
N HIS A 333 16.52 -12.23 21.38
CA HIS A 333 17.50 -11.37 22.05
C HIS A 333 18.90 -11.59 21.46
N LYS A 334 19.67 -10.52 21.27
CA LYS A 334 20.98 -10.59 20.63
C LYS A 334 21.97 -11.55 21.31
N HIS A 335 21.89 -11.71 22.65
CA HIS A 335 22.79 -12.62 23.37
C HIS A 335 22.48 -14.09 23.06
N ASP A 336 21.20 -14.45 22.92
CA ASP A 336 20.79 -15.83 22.61
C ASP A 336 21.34 -16.31 21.25
N ILE A 337 21.55 -15.34 20.36
CA ILE A 337 22.13 -15.62 19.05
C ILE A 337 23.65 -15.61 19.12
N LEU A 338 24.26 -14.66 19.86
CA LEU A 338 25.71 -14.56 20.02
C LEU A 338 26.34 -15.88 20.51
N ASP A 339 25.67 -16.55 21.44
CA ASP A 339 26.13 -17.82 22.01
C ASP A 339 26.17 -18.97 20.98
N LYS A 340 25.43 -18.83 19.89
CA LYS A 340 25.39 -19.81 18.78
C LYS A 340 26.40 -19.48 17.67
N LEU A 341 27.00 -18.28 17.70
CA LEU A 341 27.90 -17.82 16.64
C LEU A 341 29.35 -18.25 16.91
N ASN A 342 30.07 -18.57 15.83
CA ASN A 342 31.52 -18.73 15.90
C ASN A 342 32.23 -17.37 15.95
N GLU A 343 33.52 -17.34 16.25
CA GLU A 343 34.31 -16.10 16.41
C GLU A 343 34.26 -15.18 15.19
N THR A 344 34.24 -15.74 13.98
CA THR A 344 34.23 -14.97 12.74
C THR A 344 32.86 -14.34 12.47
N GLU A 345 31.79 -14.97 12.89
CA GLU A 345 30.41 -14.50 12.83
C GLU A 345 30.14 -13.44 13.90
N GLN A 346 30.64 -13.64 15.12
CA GLN A 346 30.52 -12.70 16.23
C GLN A 346 31.11 -11.34 15.86
N LYS A 347 32.28 -11.32 15.19
CA LYS A 347 32.96 -10.08 14.75
C LYS A 347 32.09 -9.22 13.78
N VAL A 348 31.19 -9.84 13.04
CA VAL A 348 30.34 -9.13 12.06
C VAL A 348 28.89 -9.00 12.47
N PHE A 349 28.52 -9.57 13.63
CA PHE A 349 27.10 -9.66 14.06
C PHE A 349 26.43 -8.28 14.25
N GLY A 350 27.14 -7.30 14.81
CA GLY A 350 26.61 -5.94 14.94
C GLY A 350 26.28 -5.29 13.58
N ASN A 351 27.18 -5.44 12.61
CA ASN A 351 26.97 -4.96 11.25
C ASN A 351 25.85 -5.73 10.54
N PHE A 352 25.73 -7.02 10.80
CA PHE A 352 24.62 -7.84 10.30
C PHE A 352 23.27 -7.31 10.82
N LEU A 353 23.11 -7.09 12.13
CA LEU A 353 21.87 -6.55 12.71
C LEU A 353 21.52 -5.18 12.12
N LYS A 354 22.52 -4.30 11.99
CA LYS A 354 22.33 -3.00 11.33
C LYS A 354 21.82 -3.17 9.91
N ARG A 355 22.46 -4.05 9.13
CA ARG A 355 22.08 -4.30 7.74
C ARG A 355 20.70 -4.89 7.59
N MET A 356 20.30 -5.84 8.44
CA MET A 356 18.96 -6.43 8.44
C MET A 356 17.89 -5.39 8.80
N THR A 357 18.20 -4.46 9.70
CA THR A 357 17.31 -3.34 10.05
C THR A 357 17.16 -2.37 8.87
N GLU A 358 18.25 -1.98 8.22
CA GLU A 358 18.22 -1.12 7.02
C GLU A 358 17.40 -1.74 5.86
N LEU A 359 17.47 -3.06 5.72
CA LEU A 359 16.70 -3.80 4.71
C LEU A 359 15.22 -3.98 5.11
N GLY A 360 14.82 -3.58 6.32
CA GLY A 360 13.46 -3.76 6.83
C GLY A 360 13.09 -5.24 7.02
N ILE A 361 14.04 -6.08 7.43
CA ILE A 361 13.80 -7.51 7.74
C ILE A 361 13.53 -7.69 9.23
N ILE A 362 14.31 -7.00 10.06
CA ILE A 362 14.12 -6.96 11.52
C ILE A 362 14.00 -5.52 11.99
N ILE A 363 13.37 -5.32 13.13
CA ILE A 363 13.33 -4.05 13.85
C ILE A 363 13.72 -4.30 15.31
N LYS A 364 14.17 -3.23 15.99
CA LYS A 364 14.38 -3.28 17.44
C LYS A 364 13.03 -3.38 18.15
N ASP A 365 12.92 -4.28 19.11
CA ASP A 365 11.74 -4.35 19.95
C ASP A 365 11.93 -3.42 21.17
N ILE A 366 11.38 -2.21 21.04
CA ILE A 366 11.51 -1.18 22.08
C ILE A 366 10.74 -1.56 23.34
N GLU A 367 9.63 -2.29 23.22
CA GLU A 367 8.78 -2.70 24.33
C GLU A 367 9.49 -3.71 25.24
N LYS A 368 10.26 -4.64 24.66
CA LYS A 368 11.06 -5.62 25.40
C LYS A 368 12.41 -5.08 25.89
N GLY A 369 12.82 -3.92 25.37
CA GLY A 369 14.01 -3.23 25.80
C GLY A 369 15.26 -3.46 24.96
N ARG A 370 16.41 -3.07 25.50
CA ARG A 370 17.67 -3.04 24.76
C ARG A 370 18.17 -4.45 24.42
N GLY A 371 18.47 -4.68 23.14
CA GLY A 371 19.02 -5.95 22.65
C GLY A 371 18.00 -6.91 22.08
N TYR A 372 16.70 -6.59 22.19
CA TYR A 372 15.63 -7.35 21.57
C TYR A 372 15.35 -6.90 20.15
N TYR A 373 15.13 -7.88 19.28
CA TYR A 373 14.79 -7.69 17.86
C TYR A 373 13.62 -8.58 17.50
N LYS A 374 12.79 -8.10 16.57
CA LYS A 374 11.69 -8.88 15.99
C LYS A 374 11.70 -8.79 14.48
N PHE A 375 11.29 -9.85 13.81
CA PHE A 375 11.05 -9.81 12.37
C PHE A 375 9.82 -8.94 12.10
N VAL A 376 9.89 -8.13 11.03
CA VAL A 376 8.76 -7.30 10.60
C VAL A 376 7.57 -8.15 10.14
N ASN A 377 7.83 -9.42 9.78
CA ASN A 377 6.87 -10.39 9.30
C ASN A 377 7.10 -11.74 9.99
N LYS A 378 6.07 -12.28 10.64
CA LYS A 378 6.14 -13.57 11.37
C LYS A 378 6.42 -14.78 10.45
N LEU A 379 6.22 -14.68 9.14
CA LEU A 379 6.54 -15.75 8.18
C LEU A 379 8.02 -15.77 7.77
N TYR A 380 8.79 -14.72 8.05
CA TYR A 380 10.21 -14.67 7.66
C TYR A 380 11.06 -15.76 8.34
N PRO A 381 10.98 -15.97 9.66
CA PRO A 381 11.74 -17.05 10.30
C PRO A 381 11.37 -18.45 9.75
N ILE A 382 10.10 -18.67 9.41
CA ILE A 382 9.66 -19.93 8.78
C ILE A 382 10.33 -20.11 7.41
N TYR A 383 10.33 -19.06 6.58
CA TYR A 383 11.00 -19.12 5.28
C TYR A 383 12.52 -19.35 5.41
N ILE A 384 13.18 -18.66 6.35
CA ILE A 384 14.60 -18.83 6.60
C ILE A 384 14.89 -20.28 7.04
N TRP A 385 14.05 -20.86 7.85
CA TRP A 385 14.15 -22.26 8.25
C TRP A 385 13.95 -23.20 7.04
N LEU A 386 12.94 -22.97 6.19
CA LEU A 386 12.71 -23.75 4.96
C LEU A 386 13.91 -23.72 4.04
N GLU A 387 14.53 -22.56 3.83
CA GLU A 387 15.76 -22.41 3.04
C GLU A 387 16.95 -23.15 3.67
N SER A 388 17.02 -23.16 5.01
CA SER A 388 18.12 -23.79 5.74
C SER A 388 18.01 -25.33 5.78
N ALA A 389 16.78 -25.84 5.87
CA ALA A 389 16.48 -27.26 5.98
C ALA A 389 16.53 -28.01 4.64
N GLY A 390 16.83 -27.34 3.54
CA GLY A 390 16.94 -27.96 2.21
C GLY A 390 15.64 -28.57 1.68
N PHE A 391 14.48 -28.01 2.06
CA PHE A 391 13.19 -28.47 1.53
C PHE A 391 13.06 -28.30 0.01
N LYS A 392 13.95 -27.54 -0.63
CA LYS A 392 13.98 -27.36 -2.09
C LYS A 392 14.50 -28.57 -2.87
N ASP A 393 15.30 -29.44 -2.28
CA ASP A 393 15.91 -30.58 -3.00
C ASP A 393 15.00 -31.81 -3.13
N LYS A 394 13.81 -31.79 -2.51
CA LYS A 394 12.86 -32.92 -2.57
C LYS A 394 11.74 -32.77 -3.61
N LYS A 395 11.78 -31.73 -4.44
CA LYS A 395 10.83 -31.50 -5.53
C LYS A 395 11.47 -31.49 -6.92
N LYS A 396 12.54 -32.27 -7.10
CA LYS A 396 13.04 -32.66 -8.42
C LYS A 396 12.71 -34.11 -8.71
#